data_1c8bffeb28ac01e6298a8f3fee1466ef
#
_entry.id   1c8bffeb28ac01e6298a8f3fee1466ef
#
_cell.length_a   1.000
_cell.length_b   1.000
_cell.length_c   1.000
_cell.angle_alpha   90.00
_cell.angle_beta   90.00
_cell.angle_gamma   90.00
#
_symmetry.space_group_name_H-M   'P 1'
#
loop_
_entity.id
_entity.type
_entity.pdbx_description
1 polymer ?
#
loop_
_entity_poly.entity_id
_entity_poly.type
_entity_poly.pdbx_seq_one_letter_code
_entity_poly.pdbx_strand_id
1 'polypeptide(L)'
;MSSINEAKAACTAAKESGKPVWVAFSLSDENPNILRGGDRLEDALNALVPSYTDVILLNCSRPETIEHALPLLTQSVAHSGVYANGFTAVDSLYPGTTVASLSARQDLNPVQYAQHTLLWANAGVTIIGGCCEIRPNHIQQLCSTLEQAG
;
A
#
# COMPACT_ATOMS: atom_id res chain seq x y z
N MET A 1 5.37 -0.06 7.21
CA MET A 1 5.99 1.02 8.02
C MET A 1 4.95 2.09 8.31
N SER A 2 4.96 2.60 9.53
CA SER A 2 3.97 3.60 9.96
C SER A 2 4.58 4.98 10.19
N SER A 3 5.92 5.09 10.21
CA SER A 3 6.63 6.36 10.39
C SER A 3 7.88 6.48 9.52
N ILE A 4 8.35 7.72 9.34
CA ILE A 4 9.57 8.04 8.59
C ILE A 4 10.81 7.47 9.28
N ASN A 5 10.89 7.61 10.60
CA ASN A 5 12.07 7.15 11.34
C ASN A 5 12.22 5.62 11.28
N GLU A 6 11.11 4.88 11.42
CA GLU A 6 11.09 3.43 11.26
C GLU A 6 11.55 3.04 9.85
N ALA A 7 11.01 3.69 8.82
CA ALA A 7 11.35 3.39 7.44
C ALA A 7 12.83 3.68 7.13
N LYS A 8 13.38 4.80 7.56
CA LYS A 8 14.80 5.12 7.40
C LYS A 8 15.71 4.10 8.05
N ALA A 9 15.42 3.71 9.28
CA ALA A 9 16.23 2.71 9.99
C ALA A 9 16.20 1.35 9.29
N ALA A 10 15.01 0.90 8.88
CA ALA A 10 14.84 -0.36 8.16
C ALA A 10 15.55 -0.35 6.80
N CYS A 11 15.40 0.73 6.02
CA CYS A 11 16.07 0.86 4.72
C CYS A 11 17.60 0.88 4.86
N THR A 12 18.12 1.60 5.85
CA THR A 12 19.56 1.64 6.10
C THR A 12 20.10 0.23 6.35
N ALA A 13 19.45 -0.52 7.22
CA ALA A 13 19.85 -1.90 7.49
C ALA A 13 19.68 -2.83 6.27
N ALA A 14 18.57 -2.69 5.53
CA ALA A 14 18.30 -3.52 4.36
C ALA A 14 19.34 -3.32 3.23
N LYS A 15 19.83 -2.09 3.05
CA LYS A 15 20.86 -1.77 2.04
C LYS A 15 22.17 -2.52 2.23
N GLU A 16 22.52 -2.88 3.44
CA GLU A 16 23.71 -3.69 3.73
C GLU A 16 23.68 -5.07 3.04
N SER A 17 22.48 -5.53 2.68
CA SER A 17 22.33 -6.80 1.93
C SER A 17 22.80 -6.74 0.48
N GLY A 18 22.98 -5.55 -0.09
CA GLY A 18 23.26 -5.32 -1.51
C GLY A 18 22.11 -5.68 -2.46
N LYS A 19 20.91 -5.93 -1.93
CA LYS A 19 19.70 -6.26 -2.73
C LYS A 19 18.80 -5.04 -2.89
N PRO A 20 17.91 -5.05 -3.90
CA PRO A 20 16.87 -4.01 -4.02
C PRO A 20 16.02 -3.90 -2.74
N VAL A 21 15.82 -2.68 -2.28
CA VAL A 21 15.08 -2.37 -1.05
C VAL A 21 13.69 -1.86 -1.40
N TRP A 22 12.68 -2.55 -0.93
CA TRP A 22 11.28 -2.19 -1.09
C TRP A 22 10.70 -1.77 0.26
N VAL A 23 10.04 -0.63 0.29
CA VAL A 23 9.40 -0.09 1.49
C VAL A 23 7.90 0.04 1.28
N ALA A 24 7.14 -0.48 2.24
CA ALA A 24 5.69 -0.38 2.24
C ALA A 24 5.21 0.49 3.41
N PHE A 25 4.44 1.55 3.11
CA PHE A 25 3.79 2.41 4.08
C PHE A 25 2.32 2.06 4.26
N SER A 26 1.83 2.20 5.49
CA SER A 26 0.40 2.12 5.80
C SER A 26 -0.15 3.51 6.10
N LEU A 27 -1.24 3.86 5.42
CA LEU A 27 -1.93 5.15 5.55
C LEU A 27 -2.96 5.10 6.69
N SER A 28 -3.28 6.24 7.24
CA SER A 28 -4.44 6.41 8.13
C SER A 28 -5.74 6.17 7.35
N ASP A 29 -6.71 5.54 7.99
CA ASP A 29 -8.05 5.35 7.42
C ASP A 29 -8.81 6.66 7.26
N GLU A 30 -8.51 7.66 8.09
CA GLU A 30 -9.19 8.95 8.12
C GLU A 30 -8.58 9.98 7.16
N ASN A 31 -7.24 9.91 6.95
CA ASN A 31 -6.53 10.88 6.12
C ASN A 31 -5.49 10.21 5.21
N PRO A 32 -5.76 10.12 3.89
CA PRO A 32 -4.87 9.44 2.93
C PRO A 32 -3.50 10.10 2.77
N ASN A 33 -3.32 11.34 3.23
CA ASN A 33 -2.05 12.06 3.16
C ASN A 33 -1.17 11.84 4.41
N ILE A 34 -1.64 11.06 5.37
CA ILE A 34 -0.96 10.82 6.65
C ILE A 34 -0.68 9.31 6.78
N LEU A 35 0.53 8.97 7.18
CA LEU A 35 0.88 7.60 7.60
C LEU A 35 0.16 7.27 8.91
N ARG A 36 -0.08 6.00 9.17
CA ARG A 36 -0.75 5.57 10.42
C ARG A 36 -0.04 6.05 11.69
N GLY A 37 1.27 6.29 11.64
CA GLY A 37 2.06 6.85 12.73
C GLY A 37 2.02 8.37 12.86
N GLY A 38 1.28 9.08 12.00
CA GLY A 38 1.07 10.52 12.08
C GLY A 38 1.96 11.36 11.16
N ASP A 39 3.00 10.81 10.55
CA ASP A 39 3.85 11.53 9.60
C ASP A 39 3.11 11.79 8.28
N ARG A 40 3.43 12.89 7.57
CA ARG A 40 2.88 13.14 6.24
C ARG A 40 3.49 12.17 5.21
N LEU A 41 2.65 11.65 4.31
CA LEU A 41 3.11 10.80 3.21
C LEU A 41 4.14 11.52 2.32
N GLU A 42 3.90 12.78 1.99
CA GLU A 42 4.83 13.60 1.21
C GLU A 42 6.23 13.68 1.84
N ASP A 43 6.28 13.91 3.15
CA ASP A 43 7.55 13.99 3.88
C ASP A 43 8.26 12.62 3.91
N ALA A 44 7.50 11.53 4.00
CA ALA A 44 8.04 10.17 3.95
C ALA A 44 8.63 9.84 2.57
N LEU A 45 7.95 10.21 1.49
CA LEU A 45 8.45 10.04 0.12
C LEU A 45 9.74 10.84 -0.08
N ASN A 46 9.73 12.13 0.26
CA ASN A 46 10.91 13.01 0.16
C ASN A 46 12.10 12.52 0.99
N ALA A 47 11.82 11.90 2.13
CA ALA A 47 12.85 11.42 3.04
C ALA A 47 13.55 10.12 2.58
N LEU A 48 12.91 9.32 1.70
CA LEU A 48 13.41 8.02 1.26
C LEU A 48 13.87 8.00 -0.20
N VAL A 49 13.26 8.79 -1.05
CA VAL A 49 13.68 8.98 -2.44
C VAL A 49 14.73 10.09 -2.47
N PRO A 50 15.87 9.97 -3.11
CA PRO A 50 16.36 8.90 -3.98
C PRO A 50 17.39 7.96 -3.32
N SER A 51 17.59 8.04 -2.00
CA SER A 51 18.80 7.49 -1.37
C SER A 51 18.61 6.14 -0.67
N TYR A 52 17.37 5.74 -0.34
CA TYR A 52 17.12 4.65 0.59
C TYR A 52 16.32 3.47 0.02
N THR A 53 15.59 3.62 -1.07
CA THR A 53 14.70 2.58 -1.56
C THR A 53 14.62 2.54 -3.09
N ASP A 54 14.40 1.36 -3.64
CA ASP A 54 14.19 1.13 -5.08
C ASP A 54 12.71 1.15 -5.43
N VAL A 55 11.84 0.76 -4.50
CA VAL A 55 10.38 0.72 -4.67
C VAL A 55 9.69 1.22 -3.41
N ILE A 56 8.66 2.06 -3.58
CA ILE A 56 7.75 2.43 -2.49
C ILE A 56 6.37 1.87 -2.77
N LEU A 57 5.79 1.25 -1.73
CA LEU A 57 4.47 0.66 -1.79
C LEU A 57 3.55 1.29 -0.73
N LEU A 58 2.24 1.31 -1.03
CA LEU A 58 1.21 1.53 -0.03
C LEU A 58 0.54 0.20 0.29
N ASN A 59 0.55 -0.19 1.56
CA ASN A 59 -0.02 -1.47 1.98
C ASN A 59 -0.96 -1.34 3.16
N CYS A 60 -1.75 -2.38 3.37
CA CYS A 60 -2.63 -2.54 4.53
C CYS A 60 -3.50 -1.30 4.83
N SER A 61 -3.95 -0.65 3.78
CA SER A 61 -4.85 0.50 3.77
C SER A 61 -6.02 0.18 2.87
N ARG A 62 -7.15 0.87 3.04
CA ARG A 62 -8.34 0.63 2.20
C ARG A 62 -8.06 1.04 0.75
N PRO A 63 -8.66 0.36 -0.25
CA PRO A 63 -8.51 0.72 -1.66
C PRO A 63 -8.75 2.21 -1.93
N GLU A 64 -9.82 2.78 -1.38
CA GLU A 64 -10.19 4.18 -1.57
C GLU A 64 -9.18 5.16 -0.96
N THR A 65 -8.63 4.81 0.22
CA THR A 65 -7.57 5.60 0.86
C THR A 65 -6.32 5.64 -0.02
N ILE A 66 -5.96 4.49 -0.60
CA ILE A 66 -4.82 4.39 -1.51
C ILE A 66 -5.06 5.22 -2.77
N GLU A 67 -6.25 5.15 -3.38
CA GLU A 67 -6.58 5.90 -4.60
C GLU A 67 -6.38 7.41 -4.44
N HIS A 68 -6.72 7.97 -3.29
CA HIS A 68 -6.47 9.38 -3.00
C HIS A 68 -4.99 9.73 -2.89
N ALA A 69 -4.16 8.78 -2.47
CA ALA A 69 -2.71 8.96 -2.32
C ALA A 69 -1.91 8.67 -3.60
N LEU A 70 -2.51 8.01 -4.62
CA LEU A 70 -1.82 7.58 -5.84
C LEU A 70 -1.13 8.72 -6.58
N PRO A 71 -1.74 9.91 -6.81
CA PRO A 71 -1.08 10.97 -7.55
C PRO A 71 0.24 11.39 -6.90
N LEU A 72 0.28 11.45 -5.58
CA LEU A 72 1.50 11.79 -4.85
C LEU A 72 2.54 10.66 -4.96
N LEU A 73 2.11 9.41 -4.80
CA LEU A 73 3.01 8.26 -4.90
C LEU A 73 3.64 8.15 -6.29
N THR A 74 2.84 8.11 -7.35
CA THR A 74 3.31 7.85 -8.72
C THR A 74 4.14 9.01 -9.31
N GLN A 75 3.93 10.24 -8.84
CA GLN A 75 4.76 11.38 -9.21
C GLN A 75 6.11 11.41 -8.48
N SER A 76 6.20 10.78 -7.32
CA SER A 76 7.39 10.83 -6.47
C SER A 76 8.39 9.72 -6.74
N VAL A 77 7.97 8.58 -7.30
CA VAL A 77 8.82 7.38 -7.48
C VAL A 77 8.62 6.74 -8.85
N ALA A 78 9.71 6.21 -9.41
CA ALA A 78 9.68 5.53 -10.71
C ALA A 78 8.99 4.15 -10.64
N HIS A 79 9.13 3.47 -9.50
CA HIS A 79 8.51 2.16 -9.25
C HIS A 79 7.67 2.21 -7.98
N SER A 80 6.38 2.10 -8.15
CA SER A 80 5.40 2.14 -7.06
C SER A 80 4.57 0.87 -6.99
N GLY A 81 4.08 0.55 -5.79
CA GLY A 81 3.24 -0.62 -5.59
C GLY A 81 2.07 -0.38 -4.64
N VAL A 82 1.09 -1.27 -4.74
CA VAL A 82 -0.12 -1.24 -3.91
C VAL A 82 -0.50 -2.64 -3.45
N TYR A 83 -0.67 -2.81 -2.14
CA TYR A 83 -1.17 -4.02 -1.48
C TYR A 83 -2.31 -3.63 -0.52
N ALA A 84 -3.50 -3.33 -1.04
CA ALA A 84 -4.64 -2.93 -0.23
C ALA A 84 -5.18 -4.07 0.63
N ASN A 85 -5.87 -3.73 1.72
CA ASN A 85 -6.57 -4.68 2.57
C ASN A 85 -8.09 -4.71 2.29
N GLY A 86 -8.75 -5.77 2.76
CA GLY A 86 -10.20 -5.95 2.68
C GLY A 86 -10.94 -5.72 4.00
N PHE A 87 -10.39 -4.94 4.94
CA PHE A 87 -11.10 -4.54 6.16
C PHE A 87 -11.87 -3.23 5.99
N THR A 88 -12.89 -3.05 6.82
CA THR A 88 -13.67 -1.80 6.86
C THR A 88 -12.85 -0.63 7.39
N ALA A 89 -11.98 -0.88 8.37
CA ALA A 89 -11.00 0.04 8.94
C ALA A 89 -9.90 -0.75 9.64
N VAL A 90 -8.70 -0.19 9.75
CA VAL A 90 -7.56 -0.81 10.45
C VAL A 90 -6.92 0.10 11.50
N ASP A 91 -7.30 1.37 11.58
CA ASP A 91 -6.77 2.32 12.58
C ASP A 91 -7.09 1.91 14.03
N SER A 92 -8.06 1.02 14.24
CA SER A 92 -8.37 0.44 15.55
C SER A 92 -7.36 -0.62 16.03
N LEU A 93 -6.38 -1.00 15.21
CA LEU A 93 -5.31 -1.91 15.62
C LEU A 93 -4.25 -1.16 16.43
N TYR A 94 -4.38 -1.21 17.75
CA TYR A 94 -3.38 -0.72 18.70
C TYR A 94 -2.46 -1.86 19.16
N PRO A 95 -1.27 -1.56 19.69
CA PRO A 95 -0.42 -2.56 20.33
C PRO A 95 -1.20 -3.39 21.36
N GLY A 96 -1.17 -4.71 21.22
CA GLY A 96 -1.91 -5.63 22.08
C GLY A 96 -3.31 -6.02 21.61
N THR A 97 -3.83 -5.40 20.54
CA THR A 97 -5.06 -5.87 19.87
C THR A 97 -4.74 -6.88 18.77
N THR A 98 -5.76 -7.60 18.31
CA THR A 98 -5.63 -8.60 17.24
C THR A 98 -6.54 -8.27 16.06
N VAL A 99 -6.25 -8.83 14.90
CA VAL A 99 -7.08 -8.71 13.70
C VAL A 99 -8.51 -9.25 13.90
N ALA A 100 -8.75 -10.05 14.94
CA ALA A 100 -10.10 -10.54 15.29
C ALA A 100 -11.07 -9.41 15.68
N SER A 101 -10.57 -8.23 16.02
CA SER A 101 -11.38 -7.02 16.27
C SER A 101 -11.80 -6.29 15.01
N LEU A 102 -11.25 -6.66 13.85
CA LEU A 102 -11.56 -6.04 12.58
C LEU A 102 -12.71 -6.74 11.86
N SER A 103 -13.45 -5.98 11.07
CA SER A 103 -14.54 -6.50 10.24
C SER A 103 -14.11 -6.54 8.77
N ALA A 104 -14.20 -7.71 8.15
CA ALA A 104 -13.98 -7.86 6.73
C ALA A 104 -15.10 -7.16 5.93
N ARG A 105 -14.73 -6.51 4.84
CA ARG A 105 -15.67 -5.88 3.89
C ARG A 105 -16.44 -6.94 3.13
N GLN A 106 -17.76 -6.81 3.11
CA GLN A 106 -18.64 -7.70 2.35
C GLN A 106 -18.82 -7.23 0.89
N ASP A 107 -18.57 -5.96 0.63
CA ASP A 107 -18.69 -5.31 -0.67
C ASP A 107 -17.42 -5.46 -1.54
N LEU A 108 -16.28 -5.86 -0.97
CA LEU A 108 -15.01 -5.99 -1.67
C LEU A 108 -14.76 -7.45 -2.11
N ASN A 109 -15.60 -7.95 -3.02
CA ASN A 109 -15.39 -9.25 -3.63
C ASN A 109 -14.28 -9.20 -4.73
N PRO A 110 -13.86 -10.34 -5.32
CA PRO A 110 -12.80 -10.36 -6.32
C PRO A 110 -13.01 -9.43 -7.51
N VAL A 111 -14.25 -9.27 -7.98
CA VAL A 111 -14.56 -8.41 -9.12
C VAL A 111 -14.41 -6.93 -8.75
N GLN A 112 -14.95 -6.51 -7.59
CA GLN A 112 -14.78 -5.15 -7.11
C GLN A 112 -13.32 -4.83 -6.83
N TYR A 113 -12.56 -5.76 -6.22
CA TYR A 113 -11.13 -5.56 -6.02
C TYR A 113 -10.37 -5.38 -7.33
N ALA A 114 -10.68 -6.17 -8.35
CA ALA A 114 -10.08 -6.05 -9.67
C ALA A 114 -10.39 -4.70 -10.35
N GLN A 115 -11.55 -4.10 -10.10
CA GLN A 115 -11.86 -2.75 -10.59
C GLN A 115 -10.93 -1.68 -9.98
N HIS A 116 -10.65 -1.76 -8.68
CA HIS A 116 -9.65 -0.90 -8.04
C HIS A 116 -8.26 -1.10 -8.67
N THR A 117 -7.87 -2.34 -8.95
CA THR A 117 -6.55 -2.63 -9.54
C THR A 117 -6.37 -2.03 -10.93
N LEU A 118 -7.43 -1.96 -11.74
CA LEU A 118 -7.42 -1.26 -13.03
C LEU A 118 -7.17 0.25 -12.85
N LEU A 119 -7.82 0.87 -11.87
CA LEU A 119 -7.58 2.30 -11.56
C LEU A 119 -6.13 2.54 -11.17
N TRP A 120 -5.55 1.66 -10.36
CA TRP A 120 -4.16 1.78 -9.91
C TRP A 120 -3.17 1.59 -11.07
N ALA A 121 -3.39 0.59 -11.93
CA ALA A 121 -2.57 0.36 -13.12
C ALA A 121 -2.62 1.57 -14.06
N ASN A 122 -3.81 2.10 -14.33
CA ASN A 122 -4.00 3.29 -15.15
C ASN A 122 -3.36 4.56 -14.54
N ALA A 123 -3.24 4.63 -13.22
CA ALA A 123 -2.52 5.70 -12.53
C ALA A 123 -0.99 5.54 -12.56
N GLY A 124 -0.46 4.46 -13.14
CA GLY A 124 0.98 4.21 -13.29
C GLY A 124 1.60 3.34 -12.20
N VAL A 125 0.80 2.68 -11.36
CA VAL A 125 1.31 1.69 -10.40
C VAL A 125 1.82 0.47 -11.14
N THR A 126 3.05 0.04 -10.84
CA THR A 126 3.73 -1.05 -11.55
C THR A 126 3.72 -2.39 -10.79
N ILE A 127 3.41 -2.37 -9.50
CA ILE A 127 3.38 -3.56 -8.64
C ILE A 127 2.03 -3.59 -7.91
N ILE A 128 1.22 -4.59 -8.19
CA ILE A 128 -0.12 -4.72 -7.62
C ILE A 128 -0.28 -6.09 -6.97
N GLY A 129 -0.81 -6.10 -5.77
CA GLY A 129 -1.08 -7.33 -5.02
C GLY A 129 -2.21 -7.13 -4.01
N GLY A 130 -2.12 -7.80 -2.87
CA GLY A 130 -3.10 -7.68 -1.80
C GLY A 130 -2.49 -7.92 -0.43
N CYS A 131 -3.15 -7.40 0.61
CA CYS A 131 -2.82 -7.60 2.02
C CYS A 131 -3.96 -8.41 2.69
N CYS A 132 -4.25 -8.11 3.94
CA CYS A 132 -5.25 -8.82 4.75
C CYS A 132 -6.61 -8.90 4.04
N GLU A 133 -7.29 -10.04 4.16
CA GLU A 133 -8.58 -10.40 3.53
C GLU A 133 -8.57 -10.46 1.99
N ILE A 134 -7.48 -10.11 1.32
CA ILE A 134 -7.33 -10.33 -0.11
C ILE A 134 -6.81 -11.76 -0.31
N ARG A 135 -7.66 -12.61 -0.86
CA ARG A 135 -7.48 -14.07 -0.97
C ARG A 135 -7.02 -14.47 -2.37
N PRO A 136 -6.61 -15.72 -2.59
CA PRO A 136 -6.14 -16.19 -3.92
C PRO A 136 -7.11 -15.93 -5.08
N ASN A 137 -8.43 -16.00 -4.83
CA ASN A 137 -9.44 -15.70 -5.85
C ASN A 137 -9.47 -14.21 -6.25
N HIS A 138 -9.13 -13.28 -5.34
CA HIS A 138 -8.96 -11.87 -5.67
C HIS A 138 -7.74 -11.69 -6.60
N ILE A 139 -6.63 -12.35 -6.27
CA ILE A 139 -5.41 -12.29 -7.08
C ILE A 139 -5.66 -12.90 -8.48
N GLN A 140 -6.34 -14.03 -8.56
CA GLN A 140 -6.71 -14.63 -9.83
C GLN A 140 -7.56 -13.68 -10.69
N GLN A 141 -8.57 -13.05 -10.07
CA GLN A 141 -9.45 -12.12 -10.78
C GLN A 141 -8.71 -10.89 -11.28
N LEU A 142 -7.85 -10.28 -10.42
CA LEU A 142 -7.08 -9.11 -10.84
C LEU A 142 -6.13 -9.44 -12.00
N CYS A 143 -5.45 -10.59 -11.98
CA CYS A 143 -4.57 -11.01 -13.08
C CYS A 143 -5.36 -11.10 -14.38
N SER A 144 -6.48 -11.84 -14.38
CA SER A 144 -7.34 -11.98 -15.56
C SER A 144 -7.85 -10.62 -16.06
N THR A 145 -8.17 -9.70 -15.16
CA THR A 145 -8.69 -8.38 -15.51
C THR A 145 -7.59 -7.50 -16.13
N LEU A 146 -6.39 -7.50 -15.59
CA LEU A 146 -5.26 -6.74 -16.13
C LEU A 146 -4.78 -7.28 -17.48
N GLU A 147 -4.76 -8.62 -17.67
CA GLU A 147 -4.42 -9.24 -18.95
C GLU A 147 -5.41 -8.89 -20.07
N GLN A 148 -6.69 -8.66 -19.77
CA GLN A 148 -7.71 -8.24 -20.73
C GLN A 148 -7.65 -6.76 -21.07
N ALA A 149 -7.04 -5.95 -20.22
CA ALA A 149 -6.97 -4.50 -20.38
C ALA A 149 -5.69 -4.01 -21.11
N GLY A 150 -4.66 -4.87 -21.21
CA GLY A 150 -3.38 -4.57 -21.87
C GLY A 150 -3.30 -5.16 -23.25
#